data_2db1fedbcf0b2f9b380a3944de51b12c
#
_entry.id   2db1fedbcf0b2f9b380a3944de51b12c
#
_cell.length_a   1.000
_cell.length_b   1.000
_cell.length_c   1.000
_cell.angle_alpha   90.00
_cell.angle_beta   90.00
_cell.angle_gamma   90.00
#
_symmetry.space_group_name_H-M   'P 1'
#
loop_
_entity.id
_entity.type
_entity.pdbx_description
1 polymer ?
#
loop_
_entity_poly.entity_id
_entity_poly.type
_entity_poly.pdbx_seq_one_letter_code
_entity_poly.pdbx_strand_id
1 'polypeptide(L)'
;MSKFADVILPLPLPGTFTYSIPCGLEGKVFPGCRVTVPLGNRKSYTALVTAIHDNEPKDYAIKPLKEVLDETPIILDKQVKLWEWISKYYLCSLGDIYKAAIPQGLKGEFKPRTEQRVRLCAEYRSEKWINLLMQIGRAHV
;
A
#
# COMPACT_ATOMS: atom_id res chain seq x y z
N MET A 1 24.39 -7.28 11.66
CA MET A 1 24.77 -6.29 10.63
C MET A 1 23.54 -5.46 10.30
N SER A 2 23.67 -4.16 10.33
CA SER A 2 22.52 -3.28 10.01
C SER A 2 22.22 -3.37 8.52
N LYS A 3 21.00 -3.73 8.17
CA LYS A 3 20.53 -3.77 6.78
C LYS A 3 19.70 -2.53 6.47
N PHE A 4 19.80 -2.07 5.25
CA PHE A 4 19.11 -0.90 4.75
C PHE A 4 18.25 -1.28 3.55
N ALA A 5 17.11 -0.61 3.41
CA ALA A 5 16.20 -0.79 2.30
C ALA A 5 16.02 0.53 1.55
N ASP A 6 16.21 0.48 0.24
CA ASP A 6 15.84 1.57 -0.64
C ASP A 6 14.37 1.46 -1.00
N VAL A 7 13.65 2.56 -0.84
CA VAL A 7 12.21 2.61 -1.06
C VAL A 7 11.80 3.74 -1.99
N ILE A 8 10.72 3.53 -2.74
CA ILE A 8 10.02 4.55 -3.50
C ILE A 8 8.85 5.06 -2.65
N LEU A 9 8.82 6.37 -2.42
CA LEU A 9 7.71 7.04 -1.74
C LEU A 9 6.66 7.51 -2.76
N PRO A 10 5.35 7.52 -2.43
CA PRO A 10 4.30 8.03 -3.30
C PRO A 10 4.25 9.58 -3.31
N LEU A 11 5.39 10.19 -3.53
CA LEU A 11 5.59 11.63 -3.52
C LEU A 11 6.43 12.05 -4.74
N PRO A 12 6.23 13.28 -5.26
CA PRO A 12 7.00 13.80 -6.38
C PRO A 12 8.42 14.22 -5.95
N LEU A 13 9.17 13.26 -5.41
CA LEU A 13 10.53 13.46 -4.94
C LEU A 13 11.51 12.69 -5.85
N PRO A 14 12.69 13.24 -6.12
CA PRO A 14 13.69 12.58 -6.95
C PRO A 14 14.31 11.38 -6.23
N GLY A 15 14.49 10.29 -6.95
CA GLY A 15 15.24 9.12 -6.49
C GLY A 15 14.50 8.21 -5.52
N THR A 16 15.27 7.39 -4.83
CA THR A 16 14.87 6.48 -3.77
C THR A 16 15.35 6.99 -2.42
N PHE A 17 14.71 6.54 -1.36
CA PHE A 17 15.07 6.89 0.02
C PHE A 17 15.50 5.65 0.77
N THR A 18 16.55 5.75 1.54
CA THR A 18 17.09 4.63 2.32
C THR A 18 16.59 4.68 3.76
N TYR A 19 16.09 3.56 4.25
CA TYR A 19 15.65 3.36 5.63
C TYR A 19 16.38 2.18 6.26
N SER A 20 16.60 2.22 7.57
CA SER A 20 17.16 1.08 8.29
C SER A 20 16.10 0.01 8.56
N ILE A 21 16.50 -1.25 8.48
CA ILE A 21 15.64 -2.38 8.78
C ILE A 21 15.87 -2.76 10.25
N PRO A 22 14.86 -2.62 11.13
CA PRO A 22 14.97 -3.08 12.53
C PRO A 22 15.18 -4.59 12.60
N CYS A 23 15.93 -5.06 13.61
CA CYS A 23 16.22 -6.49 13.81
C CYS A 23 14.96 -7.38 13.83
N GLY A 24 13.83 -6.87 14.34
CA GLY A 24 12.55 -7.60 14.35
C GLY A 24 11.87 -7.75 12.98
N LEU A 25 12.33 -7.00 11.96
CA LEU A 25 11.81 -7.05 10.59
C LEU A 25 12.83 -7.65 9.61
N GLU A 26 14.01 -8.00 10.07
CA GLU A 26 15.00 -8.71 9.25
C GLU A 26 14.41 -10.05 8.78
N GLY A 27 14.57 -10.34 7.48
CA GLY A 27 13.99 -11.52 6.86
C GLY A 27 12.53 -11.41 6.42
N LYS A 28 11.80 -10.36 6.85
CA LYS A 28 10.44 -10.06 6.37
C LYS A 28 10.42 -8.99 5.27
N VAL A 29 11.47 -8.19 5.18
CA VAL A 29 11.63 -7.17 4.15
C VAL A 29 12.31 -7.80 2.92
N PHE A 30 11.74 -7.59 1.76
CA PHE A 30 12.28 -8.06 0.47
C PHE A 30 11.89 -7.08 -0.64
N PRO A 31 12.63 -7.07 -1.77
CA PRO A 31 12.28 -6.24 -2.91
C PRO A 31 10.86 -6.54 -3.43
N GLY A 32 10.08 -5.50 -3.71
CA GLY A 32 8.72 -5.61 -4.18
C GLY A 32 7.64 -5.66 -3.09
N CYS A 33 8.00 -5.64 -1.79
CA CYS A 33 7.03 -5.52 -0.70
C CYS A 33 6.76 -4.05 -0.36
N ARG A 34 5.57 -3.79 0.20
CA ARG A 34 5.21 -2.48 0.74
C ARG A 34 5.59 -2.41 2.21
N VAL A 35 6.11 -1.26 2.59
CA VAL A 35 6.51 -0.98 3.97
C VAL A 35 5.94 0.37 4.41
N THR A 36 5.68 0.50 5.70
CA THR A 36 5.31 1.79 6.29
C THR A 36 6.57 2.49 6.77
N VAL A 37 6.81 3.68 6.25
CA VAL A 37 7.96 4.50 6.58
C VAL A 37 7.56 5.86 7.15
N PRO A 38 8.30 6.37 8.15
CA PRO A 38 8.09 7.73 8.65
C PRO A 38 8.76 8.73 7.71
N LEU A 39 8.04 9.79 7.37
CA LEU A 39 8.59 10.94 6.67
C LEU A 39 8.30 12.22 7.45
N GLY A 40 9.35 12.97 7.80
CA GLY A 40 9.22 14.09 8.73
C GLY A 40 8.88 13.64 10.15
N ASN A 41 8.18 14.49 10.92
CA ASN A 41 7.93 14.23 12.35
C ASN A 41 6.56 13.58 12.63
N ARG A 42 5.60 13.69 11.72
CA ARG A 42 4.20 13.31 12.00
C ARG A 42 3.54 12.41 10.96
N LYS A 43 4.13 12.26 9.78
CA LYS A 43 3.50 11.52 8.67
C LYS A 43 4.19 10.18 8.43
N SER A 44 3.40 9.18 8.13
CA SER A 44 3.87 7.88 7.66
C SER A 44 3.30 7.63 6.27
N TYR A 45 4.09 7.00 5.41
CA TYR A 45 3.70 6.68 4.05
C TYR A 45 3.92 5.21 3.78
N THR A 46 3.10 4.66 2.91
CA THR A 46 3.32 3.32 2.36
C THR A 46 4.29 3.46 1.19
N ALA A 47 5.46 2.89 1.35
CA ALA A 47 6.53 2.90 0.37
C ALA A 47 6.76 1.51 -0.21
N LEU A 48 7.36 1.43 -1.39
CA LEU A 48 7.74 0.19 -2.05
C LEU A 48 9.23 -0.04 -1.91
N VAL A 49 9.63 -1.20 -1.41
CA VAL A 49 11.04 -1.61 -1.33
C VAL A 49 11.53 -2.00 -2.73
N THR A 50 12.63 -1.40 -3.16
CA THR A 50 13.28 -1.71 -4.45
C THR A 50 14.53 -2.53 -4.30
N ALA A 51 15.33 -2.26 -3.28
CA ALA A 51 16.58 -2.96 -3.02
C ALA A 51 16.88 -3.05 -1.53
N ILE A 52 17.71 -4.03 -1.16
CA ILE A 52 18.23 -4.19 0.20
C ILE A 52 19.74 -4.25 0.09
N HIS A 53 20.42 -3.50 0.96
CA HIS A 53 21.89 -3.45 0.99
C HIS A 53 22.41 -3.21 2.41
N ASP A 54 23.71 -3.35 2.59
CA ASP A 54 24.39 -3.15 3.88
C ASP A 54 25.11 -1.78 3.94
N ASN A 55 25.00 -0.94 2.90
CA ASN A 55 25.65 0.35 2.81
C ASN A 55 24.85 1.42 3.54
N GLU A 56 25.43 2.00 4.58
CA GLU A 56 24.83 3.14 5.29
C GLU A 56 25.04 4.43 4.51
N PRO A 57 23.97 5.15 4.11
CA PRO A 57 24.11 6.48 3.53
C PRO A 57 24.66 7.47 4.57
N LYS A 58 25.61 8.30 4.15
CA LYS A 58 26.29 9.26 5.01
C LYS A 58 25.66 10.66 5.02
N ASP A 59 24.73 10.91 4.10
CA ASP A 59 24.26 12.25 3.78
C ASP A 59 23.07 12.72 4.64
N TYR A 60 22.41 11.81 5.36
CA TYR A 60 21.24 12.15 6.20
C TYR A 60 21.01 11.12 7.32
N ALA A 61 20.27 11.55 8.34
CA ALA A 61 19.90 10.67 9.45
C ALA A 61 18.87 9.64 9.00
N ILE A 62 19.25 8.37 9.08
CA ILE A 62 18.43 7.25 8.67
C ILE A 62 17.36 6.96 9.72
N LYS A 63 16.11 6.84 9.28
CA LYS A 63 14.98 6.44 10.12
C LYS A 63 14.68 4.95 9.93
N PRO A 64 14.21 4.25 10.96
CA PRO A 64 13.82 2.86 10.83
C PRO A 64 12.49 2.71 10.09
N LEU A 65 12.32 1.59 9.39
CA LEU A 65 11.03 1.12 8.90
C LEU A 65 10.09 0.88 10.10
N LYS A 66 8.80 1.17 9.93
CA LYS A 66 7.81 0.91 10.98
C LYS A 66 7.22 -0.48 10.88
N GLU A 67 6.82 -0.88 9.69
CA GLU A 67 6.04 -2.09 9.47
C GLU A 67 6.22 -2.61 8.05
N VAL A 68 6.07 -3.91 7.86
CA VAL A 68 6.00 -4.58 6.55
C VAL A 68 4.56 -5.01 6.33
N LEU A 69 3.99 -4.64 5.19
CA LEU A 69 2.57 -4.88 4.90
C LEU A 69 2.32 -6.17 4.12
N ASP A 70 3.32 -6.69 3.44
CA ASP A 70 3.18 -7.82 2.52
C ASP A 70 4.06 -9.00 2.93
N GLU A 71 3.52 -10.20 2.83
CA GLU A 71 4.26 -11.46 3.00
C GLU A 71 4.89 -11.97 1.69
N THR A 72 4.44 -11.43 0.57
CA THR A 72 4.92 -11.77 -0.78
C THR A 72 5.13 -10.50 -1.60
N PRO A 73 6.05 -10.48 -2.59
CA PRO A 73 6.24 -9.31 -3.43
C PRO A 73 5.00 -9.03 -4.27
N ILE A 74 4.49 -7.81 -4.18
CA ILE A 74 3.35 -7.34 -5.00
C ILE A 74 3.81 -6.73 -6.32
N ILE A 75 5.06 -6.29 -6.40
CA ILE A 75 5.69 -5.70 -7.57
C ILE A 75 6.94 -6.51 -7.93
N LEU A 76 7.05 -6.85 -9.19
CA LEU A 76 8.19 -7.59 -9.72
C LEU A 76 9.31 -6.63 -10.12
N ASP A 77 10.56 -7.10 -10.09
CA ASP A 77 11.74 -6.34 -10.51
C ASP A 77 11.62 -5.77 -11.94
N LYS A 78 11.01 -6.53 -12.86
CA LYS A 78 10.75 -6.08 -14.23
C LYS A 78 9.83 -4.87 -14.29
N GLN A 79 8.87 -4.78 -13.38
CA GLN A 79 7.96 -3.63 -13.29
C GLN A 79 8.69 -2.39 -12.76
N VAL A 80 9.58 -2.56 -11.77
CA VAL A 80 10.41 -1.46 -11.27
C VAL A 80 11.32 -0.92 -12.38
N LYS A 81 11.94 -1.78 -13.17
CA LYS A 81 12.77 -1.38 -14.34
C LYS A 81 11.94 -0.64 -15.40
N LEU A 82 10.69 -1.06 -15.63
CA LEU A 82 9.78 -0.34 -16.51
C LEU A 82 9.49 1.06 -15.96
N TRP A 83 9.26 1.19 -14.66
CA TRP A 83 9.02 2.50 -14.02
C TRP A 83 10.24 3.42 -14.13
N GLU A 84 11.44 2.88 -13.96
CA GLU A 84 12.68 3.64 -14.16
C GLU A 84 12.81 4.16 -15.60
N TRP A 85 12.45 3.32 -16.58
CA TRP A 85 12.41 3.72 -17.98
C TRP A 85 11.38 4.81 -18.24
N ILE A 86 10.14 4.65 -17.73
CA ILE A 86 9.07 5.66 -17.83
C ILE A 86 9.52 6.97 -17.19
N SER A 87 10.13 6.92 -16.00
CA SER A 87 10.64 8.09 -15.30
C SER A 87 11.62 8.89 -16.13
N LYS A 88 12.55 8.21 -16.80
CA LYS A 88 13.53 8.83 -17.69
C LYS A 88 12.91 9.38 -18.97
N TYR A 89 11.96 8.66 -19.56
CA TYR A 89 11.31 9.04 -20.81
C TYR A 89 10.39 10.25 -20.65
N TYR A 90 9.58 10.26 -19.61
CA TYR A 90 8.60 11.33 -19.34
C TYR A 90 9.11 12.40 -18.37
N LEU A 91 10.34 12.29 -17.87
CA LEU A 91 10.94 13.22 -16.91
C LEU A 91 10.08 13.42 -15.65
N CYS A 92 9.47 12.35 -15.17
CA CYS A 92 8.66 12.36 -13.96
C CYS A 92 9.34 11.56 -12.82
N SER A 93 8.92 11.78 -11.58
CA SER A 93 9.49 11.06 -10.44
C SER A 93 9.01 9.61 -10.37
N LEU A 94 9.81 8.72 -9.80
CA LEU A 94 9.40 7.34 -9.50
C LEU A 94 8.18 7.29 -8.57
N GLY A 95 8.09 8.25 -7.65
CA GLY A 95 6.95 8.38 -6.73
C GLY A 95 5.64 8.69 -7.44
N ASP A 96 5.65 9.51 -8.48
CA ASP A 96 4.46 9.79 -9.31
C ASP A 96 4.01 8.54 -10.06
N ILE A 97 4.96 7.78 -10.62
CA ILE A 97 4.68 6.53 -11.32
C ILE A 97 4.11 5.49 -10.33
N TYR A 98 4.73 5.32 -9.18
CA TYR A 98 4.25 4.43 -8.12
C TYR A 98 2.82 4.79 -7.70
N LYS A 99 2.55 6.08 -7.50
CA LYS A 99 1.21 6.59 -7.16
C LYS A 99 0.17 6.31 -8.24
N ALA A 100 0.54 6.37 -9.51
CA ALA A 100 -0.34 6.09 -10.64
C ALA A 100 -0.53 4.58 -10.87
N ALA A 101 0.53 3.79 -10.74
CA ALA A 101 0.55 2.37 -11.04
C ALA A 101 -0.17 1.51 -9.99
N ILE A 102 -0.15 1.94 -8.71
CA ILE A 102 -0.76 1.18 -7.62
C ILE A 102 -2.22 1.61 -7.43
N PRO A 103 -3.18 0.67 -7.51
CA PRO A 103 -4.59 0.94 -7.22
C PRO A 103 -4.81 1.51 -5.83
N GLN A 104 -5.84 2.34 -5.68
CA GLN A 104 -6.15 3.02 -4.41
C GLN A 104 -6.25 2.07 -3.22
N GLY A 105 -6.86 0.90 -3.41
CA GLY A 105 -7.03 -0.11 -2.36
C GLY A 105 -5.73 -0.78 -1.91
N LEU A 106 -4.64 -0.66 -2.69
CA LEU A 106 -3.33 -1.21 -2.35
C LEU A 106 -2.34 -0.15 -1.82
N LYS A 107 -2.76 1.12 -1.72
CA LYS A 107 -1.89 2.22 -1.23
C LYS A 107 -1.68 2.24 0.28
N GLY A 108 -2.39 1.41 1.02
CA GLY A 108 -2.31 1.29 2.46
C GLY A 108 -2.72 -0.11 2.91
N GLU A 109 -3.09 -0.23 4.17
CA GLU A 109 -3.68 -1.45 4.68
C GLU A 109 -5.00 -1.74 3.94
N PHE A 110 -5.14 -2.95 3.40
CA PHE A 110 -6.36 -3.34 2.71
C PHE A 110 -7.52 -3.46 3.71
N LYS A 111 -8.51 -2.59 3.55
CA LYS A 111 -9.78 -2.68 4.29
C LYS A 111 -10.87 -3.15 3.33
N PRO A 112 -11.35 -4.39 3.47
CA PRO A 112 -12.43 -4.88 2.63
C PRO A 112 -13.67 -4.00 2.83
N ARG A 113 -14.29 -3.60 1.72
CA ARG A 113 -15.56 -2.90 1.77
C ARG A 113 -16.63 -3.89 2.19
N THR A 114 -17.18 -3.70 3.38
CA THR A 114 -18.30 -4.50 3.88
C THR A 114 -19.61 -3.81 3.52
N GLU A 115 -20.54 -4.57 2.95
CA GLU A 115 -21.92 -4.13 2.73
C GLU A 115 -22.81 -4.81 3.78
N GLN A 116 -23.58 -4.01 4.45
CA GLN A 116 -24.63 -4.57 5.31
C GLN A 116 -25.77 -5.06 4.42
N ARG A 117 -26.02 -6.35 4.44
CA ARG A 117 -27.15 -6.96 3.72
C ARG A 117 -28.14 -7.51 4.73
N VAL A 118 -29.39 -7.13 4.59
CA VAL A 118 -30.49 -7.72 5.32
C VAL A 118 -31.00 -8.94 4.56
N ARG A 119 -31.02 -10.09 5.22
CA ARG A 119 -31.54 -11.34 4.66
C ARG A 119 -32.78 -11.75 5.44
N LEU A 120 -33.88 -11.93 4.73
CA LEU A 120 -35.10 -12.49 5.33
C LEU A 120 -34.86 -13.93 5.78
N CYS A 121 -35.23 -14.22 7.02
CA CYS A 121 -35.29 -15.61 7.52
C CYS A 121 -36.25 -16.44 6.66
N ALA A 122 -36.01 -17.75 6.61
CA ALA A 122 -36.79 -18.66 5.74
C ALA A 122 -38.30 -18.60 6.04
N GLU A 123 -38.68 -18.41 7.30
CA GLU A 123 -40.05 -18.28 7.79
C GLU A 123 -40.82 -17.09 7.19
N TYR A 124 -40.12 -16.00 6.85
CA TYR A 124 -40.67 -14.77 6.32
C TYR A 124 -40.47 -14.58 4.82
N ARG A 125 -40.06 -15.62 4.09
CA ARG A 125 -39.84 -15.58 2.64
C ARG A 125 -41.13 -15.73 1.82
N SER A 126 -42.32 -15.72 2.45
CA SER A 126 -43.54 -15.77 1.69
C SER A 126 -43.77 -14.48 0.91
N GLU A 127 -44.44 -14.60 -0.23
CA GLU A 127 -44.74 -13.49 -1.14
C GLU A 127 -45.46 -12.33 -0.45
N LYS A 128 -46.29 -12.65 0.54
CA LYS A 128 -47.05 -11.67 1.37
C LYS A 128 -46.10 -10.76 2.17
N TRP A 129 -45.04 -11.31 2.77
CA TRP A 129 -44.10 -10.54 3.55
C TRP A 129 -43.14 -9.70 2.67
N ILE A 130 -42.78 -10.22 1.52
CA ILE A 130 -41.94 -9.50 0.54
C ILE A 130 -42.67 -8.26 0.04
N ASN A 131 -43.96 -8.40 -0.32
CA ASN A 131 -44.80 -7.29 -0.75
C ASN A 131 -45.00 -6.23 0.34
N LEU A 132 -45.16 -6.65 1.60
CA LEU A 132 -45.29 -5.75 2.74
C LEU A 132 -44.00 -4.93 2.94
N LEU A 133 -42.84 -5.57 2.88
CA LEU A 133 -41.54 -4.91 3.02
C LEU A 133 -41.27 -3.93 1.88
N MET A 134 -41.69 -4.26 0.66
CA MET A 134 -41.56 -3.34 -0.49
C MET A 134 -42.45 -2.10 -0.34
N GLN A 135 -43.65 -2.23 0.29
CA GLN A 135 -44.49 -1.09 0.59
C GLN A 135 -43.88 -0.18 1.65
N ILE A 136 -43.31 -0.74 2.71
CA ILE A 136 -42.62 0.02 3.78
C ILE A 136 -41.40 0.75 3.21
N GLY A 137 -40.64 0.12 2.35
CA GLY A 137 -39.44 0.72 1.72
C GLY A 137 -39.79 1.91 0.81
N ARG A 138 -40.97 1.93 0.19
CA ARG A 138 -41.43 3.08 -0.63
C ARG A 138 -41.93 4.26 0.19
N ALA A 139 -42.32 4.03 1.43
CA ALA A 139 -42.83 5.09 2.32
C ALA A 139 -41.73 5.98 2.93
N HIS A 140 -40.45 5.59 2.76
CA HIS A 140 -39.30 6.31 3.30
C HIS A 140 -38.39 6.95 2.22
N VAL A 141 -38.86 7.06 1.02
CA VAL A 141 -38.15 7.76 -0.08
C VAL A 141 -38.68 9.17 -0.25
#